data_724283f66706effea9e848760ac6d277
#
_entry.id   724283f66706effea9e848760ac6d277
#
_cell.length_a   1.000
_cell.length_b   1.000
_cell.length_c   1.000
_cell.angle_alpha   90.00
_cell.angle_beta   90.00
_cell.angle_gamma   90.00
#
_symmetry.space_group_name_H-M   'P 1'
#
loop_
_entity.id
_entity.type
_entity.pdbx_description
1 polymer ?
#
loop_
_entity_poly.entity_id
_entity_poly.type
_entity_poly.pdbx_seq_one_letter_code
_entity_poly.pdbx_strand_id
1 'polypeptide(L)'
;MTTMLAASSVVNSNLPCSSRISSCSDFTSGYSWRPIEAARLRQTRTSRSLQITCTATKPAKSPAEEEWKIKRQVLVEKRVRSVDVKEALRLQKENNFAILDVRPEAEFKEAHPPGAVNVQIYRLIKEWTAWDIARRAAFAFFGIFSGTEENPEFIQSVDEKLGKDAKIIVACSTGGTLKPTQNFPDGKQSRSLIAAYLLVLNGYKNVFHLDGGLYTWFKEGLPAVEGEE
;
A
#
# COMPACT_ATOMS: atom_id res chain seq x y z
N MET A 1 -47.40 18.43 29.19
CA MET A 1 -47.47 19.75 28.54
C MET A 1 -46.08 19.99 27.98
N THR A 2 -45.77 20.08 26.74
CA THR A 2 -46.46 20.32 25.50
C THR A 2 -45.63 19.74 24.37
N THR A 3 -46.24 18.98 23.51
CA THR A 3 -45.79 18.46 22.22
C THR A 3 -45.43 19.59 21.27
N MET A 4 -44.40 19.39 20.43
CA MET A 4 -44.40 19.85 19.04
C MET A 4 -43.58 18.91 18.14
N LEU A 5 -44.32 18.30 17.22
CA LEU A 5 -43.89 17.65 15.99
C LEU A 5 -43.56 18.71 14.94
N ALA A 6 -42.52 18.47 14.15
CA ALA A 6 -42.39 19.06 12.82
C ALA A 6 -41.80 18.09 11.85
N ALA A 7 -42.60 17.68 10.90
CA ALA A 7 -42.26 16.94 9.70
C ALA A 7 -41.81 17.90 8.59
N SER A 8 -40.90 17.48 7.73
CA SER A 8 -40.77 17.97 6.33
C SER A 8 -39.78 17.10 5.61
N SER A 9 -40.19 16.45 4.70
CA SER A 9 -40.51 16.50 3.28
C SER A 9 -39.30 16.11 2.43
N VAL A 10 -39.47 14.91 1.90
CA VAL A 10 -38.70 14.30 0.80
C VAL A 10 -38.93 15.11 -0.47
N VAL A 11 -37.88 15.49 -1.17
CA VAL A 11 -37.95 15.90 -2.58
C VAL A 11 -37.14 14.96 -3.42
N ASN A 12 -37.85 14.17 -4.19
CA ASN A 12 -37.37 13.26 -5.21
C ASN A 12 -37.40 14.03 -6.55
N SER A 13 -36.29 14.12 -7.26
CA SER A 13 -36.27 14.65 -8.62
C SER A 13 -35.44 13.73 -9.54
N ASN A 14 -36.16 12.78 -10.13
CA ASN A 14 -35.73 12.06 -11.33
C ASN A 14 -36.04 12.94 -12.54
N LEU A 15 -35.05 13.16 -13.42
CA LEU A 15 -35.28 13.58 -14.79
C LEU A 15 -34.34 12.76 -15.74
N PRO A 16 -34.93 12.17 -16.79
CA PRO A 16 -34.16 11.49 -17.81
C PRO A 16 -33.73 12.43 -18.94
N CYS A 17 -32.48 12.38 -19.35
CA CYS A 17 -32.02 13.10 -20.53
C CYS A 17 -32.23 12.24 -21.77
N SER A 18 -33.15 12.69 -22.64
CA SER A 18 -33.45 12.11 -23.96
C SER A 18 -32.57 12.74 -25.00
N SER A 19 -31.76 11.93 -25.68
CA SER A 19 -31.01 12.33 -26.87
C SER A 19 -31.87 12.22 -28.12
N ARG A 20 -32.09 13.32 -28.82
CA ARG A 20 -32.65 13.31 -30.18
C ARG A 20 -31.56 13.44 -31.23
N ILE A 21 -31.57 12.46 -32.09
CA ILE A 21 -30.85 12.44 -33.38
C ILE A 21 -31.68 13.27 -34.36
N SER A 22 -31.05 14.23 -35.03
CA SER A 22 -31.65 14.90 -36.19
C SER A 22 -30.83 14.57 -37.44
N SER A 23 -31.52 13.92 -38.33
CA SER A 23 -31.13 13.68 -39.71
C SER A 23 -31.16 14.98 -40.53
N CYS A 24 -30.20 15.16 -41.42
CA CYS A 24 -30.36 16.04 -42.55
C CYS A 24 -29.92 15.33 -43.85
N SER A 25 -30.81 15.39 -44.76
CA SER A 25 -30.89 14.76 -46.06
C SER A 25 -30.14 15.56 -47.14
N ASP A 26 -29.66 14.79 -48.12
CA ASP A 26 -29.64 15.04 -49.55
C ASP A 26 -29.03 16.33 -50.14
N PHE A 27 -27.96 16.12 -50.89
CA PHE A 27 -27.78 16.86 -52.15
C PHE A 27 -27.14 15.96 -53.22
N THR A 28 -27.97 15.62 -54.23
CA THR A 28 -27.60 14.94 -55.47
C THR A 28 -26.94 15.90 -56.43
N SER A 29 -25.80 15.54 -56.98
CA SER A 29 -25.42 16.01 -58.33
C SER A 29 -24.50 15.00 -59.01
N GLY A 30 -24.99 14.44 -60.09
CA GLY A 30 -24.32 13.43 -60.86
C GLY A 30 -23.28 14.01 -61.82
N TYR A 31 -22.18 13.32 -61.91
CA TYR A 31 -21.35 13.29 -63.13
C TYR A 31 -20.87 11.86 -63.41
N SER A 32 -21.32 11.36 -64.57
CA SER A 32 -20.93 10.11 -65.15
C SER A 32 -19.53 10.23 -65.77
N TRP A 33 -18.60 9.36 -65.38
CA TRP A 33 -17.39 9.11 -66.18
C TRP A 33 -17.14 7.61 -66.27
N ARG A 34 -16.94 7.14 -67.53
CA ARG A 34 -16.74 5.73 -67.89
C ARG A 34 -15.34 5.26 -67.50
N PRO A 35 -15.17 3.92 -67.27
CA PRO A 35 -13.92 3.37 -66.78
C PRO A 35 -12.87 3.20 -67.91
N ILE A 36 -11.63 3.55 -67.58
CA ILE A 36 -10.46 3.16 -68.35
C ILE A 36 -9.89 1.89 -67.68
N GLU A 37 -9.89 0.79 -68.44
CA GLU A 37 -9.17 -0.44 -68.14
C GLU A 37 -7.68 -0.14 -68.05
N ALA A 38 -7.08 -0.34 -66.90
CA ALA A 38 -5.65 -0.37 -66.72
C ALA A 38 -5.23 -1.67 -66.00
N ALA A 39 -4.31 -2.33 -66.66
CA ALA A 39 -3.80 -3.67 -66.42
C ALA A 39 -3.42 -3.98 -64.96
N ARG A 40 -3.78 -5.19 -64.55
CA ARG A 40 -3.34 -5.82 -63.31
C ARG A 40 -1.83 -6.08 -63.31
N LEU A 41 -1.08 -5.31 -62.58
CA LEU A 41 0.22 -5.72 -62.06
C LEU A 41 0.03 -6.24 -60.64
N ARG A 42 0.06 -7.55 -60.52
CA ARG A 42 0.13 -8.24 -59.19
C ARG A 42 1.50 -7.98 -58.58
N GLN A 43 1.59 -6.99 -57.70
CA GLN A 43 2.70 -6.90 -56.76
C GLN A 43 2.28 -7.59 -55.46
N THR A 44 2.71 -8.84 -55.31
CA THR A 44 2.69 -9.53 -54.03
C THR A 44 3.78 -8.94 -53.14
N ARG A 45 3.47 -7.86 -52.41
CA ARG A 45 4.28 -7.40 -51.31
C ARG A 45 3.83 -8.15 -50.05
N THR A 46 4.49 -9.26 -49.76
CA THR A 46 4.49 -9.86 -48.40
C THR A 46 5.30 -8.96 -47.48
N SER A 47 4.70 -7.90 -46.98
CA SER A 47 5.23 -7.18 -45.83
C SER A 47 5.00 -8.05 -44.61
N ARG A 48 5.98 -8.89 -44.23
CA ARG A 48 6.10 -9.42 -42.87
C ARG A 48 6.37 -8.23 -41.97
N SER A 49 5.33 -7.70 -41.38
CA SER A 49 5.42 -6.81 -40.22
C SER A 49 6.05 -7.64 -39.09
N LEU A 50 7.34 -7.40 -38.83
CA LEU A 50 7.97 -7.84 -37.60
C LEU A 50 7.34 -7.01 -36.47
N GLN A 51 6.29 -7.56 -35.85
CA GLN A 51 5.82 -7.06 -34.57
C GLN A 51 6.90 -7.40 -33.54
N ILE A 52 7.77 -6.44 -33.29
CA ILE A 52 8.64 -6.48 -32.11
C ILE A 52 7.71 -6.22 -30.92
N THR A 53 7.16 -7.28 -30.36
CA THR A 53 6.54 -7.22 -29.03
C THR A 53 7.68 -7.01 -28.03
N CYS A 54 7.97 -5.75 -27.73
CA CYS A 54 8.72 -5.42 -26.52
C CYS A 54 7.85 -5.81 -25.35
N THR A 55 7.94 -7.06 -24.91
CA THR A 55 7.50 -7.46 -23.58
C THR A 55 8.48 -6.81 -22.61
N ALA A 56 8.21 -5.57 -22.25
CA ALA A 56 8.81 -4.97 -21.07
C ALA A 56 8.33 -5.83 -19.88
N THR A 57 9.13 -6.82 -19.51
CA THR A 57 8.95 -7.54 -18.25
C THR A 57 9.06 -6.49 -17.15
N LYS A 58 7.91 -6.14 -16.55
CA LYS A 58 7.92 -5.34 -15.33
C LYS A 58 8.86 -6.04 -14.35
N PRO A 59 9.79 -5.32 -13.71
CA PRO A 59 10.62 -5.91 -12.67
C PRO A 59 9.69 -6.58 -11.66
N ALA A 60 10.08 -7.76 -11.18
CA ALA A 60 9.30 -8.46 -10.17
C ALA A 60 9.11 -7.51 -8.98
N LYS A 61 7.86 -7.32 -8.56
CA LYS A 61 7.54 -6.52 -7.38
C LYS A 61 8.20 -7.13 -6.16
N SER A 62 8.70 -6.29 -5.26
CA SER A 62 9.14 -6.80 -3.96
C SER A 62 7.94 -7.37 -3.19
N PRO A 63 8.14 -8.32 -2.25
CA PRO A 63 7.06 -8.83 -1.42
C PRO A 63 6.30 -7.72 -0.67
N ALA A 64 6.96 -6.63 -0.30
CA ALA A 64 6.30 -5.49 0.33
C ALA A 64 5.40 -4.68 -0.61
N GLU A 65 5.62 -4.77 -1.92
CA GLU A 65 4.79 -4.11 -2.95
C GLU A 65 3.57 -4.93 -3.41
N GLU A 66 3.39 -6.15 -2.92
CA GLU A 66 2.22 -6.95 -3.23
C GLU A 66 0.92 -6.28 -2.80
N GLU A 67 -0.19 -6.67 -3.44
CA GLU A 67 -1.51 -6.14 -3.08
C GLU A 67 -1.88 -6.46 -1.63
N TRP A 68 -2.50 -5.53 -0.95
CA TRP A 68 -2.91 -5.68 0.45
C TRP A 68 -3.76 -6.91 0.72
N LYS A 69 -4.67 -7.26 -0.20
CA LYS A 69 -5.52 -8.46 -0.07
C LYS A 69 -4.72 -9.74 0.07
N ILE A 70 -3.65 -9.88 -0.73
CA ILE A 70 -2.74 -11.04 -0.69
C ILE A 70 -2.01 -11.08 0.65
N LYS A 71 -1.40 -9.97 1.05
CA LYS A 71 -0.69 -9.86 2.34
C LYS A 71 -1.60 -10.22 3.50
N ARG A 72 -2.81 -9.65 3.53
CA ARG A 72 -3.80 -9.92 4.57
C ARG A 72 -4.18 -11.38 4.62
N GLN A 73 -4.41 -12.01 3.46
CA GLN A 73 -4.74 -13.43 3.39
C GLN A 73 -3.64 -14.28 4.03
N VAL A 74 -2.38 -14.06 3.68
CA VAL A 74 -1.24 -14.77 4.26
C VAL A 74 -1.14 -14.53 5.76
N LEU A 75 -1.30 -13.28 6.23
CA LEU A 75 -1.27 -12.97 7.66
C LEU A 75 -2.37 -13.72 8.45
N VAL A 76 -3.56 -13.83 7.88
CA VAL A 76 -4.68 -14.57 8.48
C VAL A 76 -4.41 -16.08 8.46
N GLU A 77 -3.95 -16.65 7.34
CA GLU A 77 -3.59 -18.06 7.22
C GLU A 77 -2.49 -18.48 8.18
N LYS A 78 -1.49 -17.62 8.34
CA LYS A 78 -0.39 -17.81 9.31
C LYS A 78 -0.77 -17.45 10.73
N ARG A 79 -2.02 -17.07 10.98
CA ARG A 79 -2.59 -16.75 12.30
C ARG A 79 -1.83 -15.64 13.04
N VAL A 80 -1.39 -14.62 12.33
CA VAL A 80 -0.82 -13.43 12.95
C VAL A 80 -1.89 -12.77 13.82
N ARG A 81 -1.65 -12.75 15.11
CA ARG A 81 -2.59 -12.21 16.09
C ARG A 81 -2.37 -10.71 16.26
N SER A 82 -3.46 -9.93 16.22
CA SER A 82 -3.44 -8.53 16.64
C SER A 82 -3.74 -8.45 18.13
N VAL A 83 -2.93 -7.71 18.87
CA VAL A 83 -3.05 -7.48 20.31
C VAL A 83 -3.20 -5.99 20.58
N ASP A 84 -3.97 -5.61 21.56
CA ASP A 84 -4.06 -4.23 22.02
C ASP A 84 -2.81 -3.82 22.83
N VAL A 85 -2.69 -2.54 23.13
CA VAL A 85 -1.50 -1.98 23.78
C VAL A 85 -1.30 -2.50 25.21
N LYS A 86 -2.38 -2.79 25.95
CA LYS A 86 -2.31 -3.33 27.31
C LYS A 86 -1.87 -4.79 27.33
N GLU A 87 -2.46 -5.57 26.42
CA GLU A 87 -2.05 -6.96 26.22
C GLU A 87 -0.60 -7.05 25.74
N ALA A 88 -0.18 -6.14 24.84
CA ALA A 88 1.20 -6.09 24.37
C ALA A 88 2.18 -5.81 25.52
N LEU A 89 1.88 -4.86 26.40
CA LEU A 89 2.68 -4.58 27.59
C LEU A 89 2.75 -5.80 28.54
N ARG A 90 1.61 -6.50 28.72
CA ARG A 90 1.56 -7.72 29.52
C ARG A 90 2.43 -8.83 28.91
N LEU A 91 2.29 -9.06 27.60
CA LEU A 91 3.09 -10.05 26.86
C LEU A 91 4.58 -9.74 26.91
N GLN A 92 4.96 -8.47 26.82
CA GLN A 92 6.34 -8.06 26.98
C GLN A 92 6.90 -8.41 28.37
N LYS A 93 6.15 -8.09 29.42
CA LYS A 93 6.59 -8.29 30.80
C LYS A 93 6.58 -9.75 31.25
N GLU A 94 5.52 -10.50 30.91
CA GLU A 94 5.27 -11.83 31.44
C GLU A 94 5.74 -12.95 30.50
N ASN A 95 5.72 -12.73 29.19
CA ASN A 95 5.95 -13.77 28.19
C ASN A 95 7.20 -13.56 27.32
N ASN A 96 8.02 -12.57 27.68
CA ASN A 96 9.27 -12.25 26.99
C ASN A 96 9.08 -11.96 25.49
N PHE A 97 8.01 -11.22 25.14
CA PHE A 97 7.84 -10.70 23.80
C PHE A 97 8.70 -9.45 23.60
N ALA A 98 9.42 -9.39 22.50
CA ALA A 98 10.12 -8.18 22.05
C ALA A 98 9.17 -7.30 21.22
N ILE A 99 9.14 -6.01 21.50
CA ILE A 99 8.44 -5.03 20.65
C ILE A 99 9.41 -4.63 19.54
N LEU A 100 9.05 -4.92 18.28
CA LEU A 100 9.79 -4.51 17.10
C LEU A 100 9.15 -3.24 16.54
N ASP A 101 9.79 -2.11 16.73
CA ASP A 101 9.36 -0.83 16.17
C ASP A 101 9.92 -0.65 14.75
N VAL A 102 9.04 -0.57 13.77
CA VAL A 102 9.41 -0.44 12.35
C VAL A 102 9.34 0.99 11.83
N ARG A 103 9.22 1.97 12.73
CA ARG A 103 9.26 3.39 12.39
C ARG A 103 10.69 3.84 12.00
N PRO A 104 10.81 5.00 11.34
CA PRO A 104 12.10 5.65 11.16
C PRO A 104 12.82 5.87 12.51
N GLU A 105 14.13 5.80 12.48
CA GLU A 105 14.98 5.97 13.67
C GLU A 105 14.72 7.30 14.40
N ALA A 106 14.39 8.37 13.67
CA ALA A 106 14.05 9.65 14.26
C ALA A 106 12.80 9.55 15.16
N GLU A 107 11.71 8.92 14.67
CA GLU A 107 10.50 8.69 15.47
C GLU A 107 10.77 7.78 16.67
N PHE A 108 11.67 6.81 16.53
CA PHE A 108 12.05 5.91 17.62
C PHE A 108 12.84 6.67 18.71
N LYS A 109 13.76 7.56 18.31
CA LYS A 109 14.54 8.37 19.25
C LYS A 109 13.69 9.38 20.01
N GLU A 110 12.62 9.90 19.42
CA GLU A 110 11.70 10.78 20.11
C GLU A 110 11.02 10.09 21.30
N ALA A 111 10.39 8.94 21.05
CA ALA A 111 9.78 8.14 22.09
C ALA A 111 9.55 6.69 21.63
N HIS A 112 9.83 5.72 22.51
CA HIS A 112 9.58 4.30 22.23
C HIS A 112 9.24 3.51 23.50
N PRO A 113 8.57 2.34 23.41
CA PRO A 113 8.36 1.46 24.54
C PRO A 113 9.69 0.96 25.12
N PRO A 114 9.81 0.82 26.45
CA PRO A 114 11.02 0.29 27.08
C PRO A 114 11.42 -1.06 26.51
N GLY A 115 12.69 -1.24 26.17
CA GLY A 115 13.21 -2.49 25.61
C GLY A 115 12.71 -2.81 24.19
N ALA A 116 12.10 -1.86 23.49
CA ALA A 116 11.76 -2.02 22.08
C ALA A 116 13.03 -2.03 21.22
N VAL A 117 12.99 -2.82 20.16
CA VAL A 117 14.06 -2.92 19.15
C VAL A 117 13.62 -2.18 17.90
N ASN A 118 14.43 -1.24 17.43
CA ASN A 118 14.11 -0.53 16.18
C ASN A 118 14.79 -1.18 14.98
N VAL A 119 13.98 -1.49 13.95
CA VAL A 119 14.44 -1.82 12.60
C VAL A 119 13.49 -1.19 11.60
N GLN A 120 13.95 -0.19 10.88
CA GLN A 120 13.14 0.55 9.93
C GLN A 120 12.73 -0.33 8.73
N ILE A 121 11.43 -0.40 8.43
CA ILE A 121 10.96 -1.09 7.22
C ILE A 121 11.18 -0.25 5.95
N TYR A 122 11.16 1.08 6.08
CA TYR A 122 11.48 2.02 5.02
C TYR A 122 12.66 2.87 5.42
N ARG A 123 13.57 3.08 4.49
CA ARG A 123 14.72 3.98 4.67
C ARG A 123 14.67 5.12 3.66
N LEU A 124 15.35 6.21 3.96
CA LEU A 124 15.57 7.26 2.98
C LEU A 124 16.49 6.75 1.87
N ILE A 125 16.19 7.10 0.64
CA ILE A 125 17.05 6.79 -0.51
C ILE A 125 18.41 7.49 -0.27
N LYS A 126 19.46 6.72 -0.01
CA LYS A 126 20.81 7.24 0.31
C LYS A 126 21.75 7.19 -0.89
N GLU A 127 21.48 6.36 -1.86
CA GLU A 127 22.35 6.14 -3.01
C GLU A 127 22.28 7.33 -3.98
N TRP A 128 23.39 7.60 -4.66
CA TRP A 128 23.54 8.67 -5.65
C TRP A 128 23.81 8.11 -7.04
N THR A 129 23.16 7.00 -7.38
CA THR A 129 23.20 6.50 -8.77
C THR A 129 22.41 7.46 -9.68
N ALA A 130 22.70 7.43 -10.99
CA ALA A 130 21.95 8.24 -11.97
C ALA A 130 20.43 7.96 -11.89
N TRP A 131 20.04 6.73 -11.57
CA TRP A 131 18.66 6.32 -11.37
C TRP A 131 18.03 6.93 -10.11
N ASP A 132 18.77 6.95 -9.00
CA ASP A 132 18.29 7.53 -7.75
C ASP A 132 18.15 9.04 -7.84
N ILE A 133 19.05 9.71 -8.57
CA ILE A 133 18.93 11.14 -8.88
C ILE A 133 17.66 11.38 -9.69
N ALA A 134 17.37 10.57 -10.71
CA ALA A 134 16.14 10.69 -11.51
C ALA A 134 14.88 10.45 -10.66
N ARG A 135 14.89 9.43 -9.78
CA ARG A 135 13.79 9.17 -8.84
C ARG A 135 13.57 10.33 -7.87
N ARG A 136 14.64 10.89 -7.30
CA ARG A 136 14.56 12.06 -6.41
C ARG A 136 14.01 13.28 -7.12
N ALA A 137 14.46 13.54 -8.36
CA ALA A 137 13.93 14.61 -9.19
C ALA A 137 12.44 14.44 -9.47
N ALA A 138 12.00 13.22 -9.77
CA ALA A 138 10.58 12.91 -9.94
C ALA A 138 9.78 13.14 -8.64
N PHE A 139 10.28 12.68 -7.49
CA PHE A 139 9.63 12.93 -6.21
C PHE A 139 9.55 14.43 -5.87
N ALA A 140 10.63 15.18 -6.12
CA ALA A 140 10.65 16.63 -5.92
C ALA A 140 9.66 17.35 -6.83
N PHE A 141 9.49 16.89 -8.07
CA PHE A 141 8.50 17.44 -8.99
C PHE A 141 7.06 17.28 -8.48
N PHE A 142 6.77 16.18 -7.76
CA PHE A 142 5.50 15.95 -7.09
C PHE A 142 5.41 16.55 -5.67
N GLY A 143 6.37 17.40 -5.27
CA GLY A 143 6.39 18.02 -3.95
C GLY A 143 6.84 17.08 -2.82
N ILE A 144 7.42 15.93 -3.12
CA ILE A 144 7.93 14.97 -2.15
C ILE A 144 9.45 15.14 -2.05
N PHE A 145 9.91 15.85 -1.03
CA PHE A 145 11.35 16.15 -0.87
C PHE A 145 12.15 14.98 -0.26
N SER A 146 11.49 14.02 0.38
CA SER A 146 12.13 12.86 1.01
C SER A 146 11.56 11.57 0.44
N GLY A 147 12.21 11.03 -0.58
CA GLY A 147 11.88 9.70 -1.12
C GLY A 147 12.28 8.61 -0.15
N THR A 148 11.37 7.69 0.13
CA THR A 148 11.64 6.49 0.93
C THR A 148 11.55 5.26 0.05
N GLU A 149 12.36 4.25 0.35
CA GLU A 149 12.34 2.94 -0.28
C GLU A 149 12.23 1.85 0.78
N GLU A 150 11.80 0.66 0.37
CA GLU A 150 11.85 -0.51 1.24
C GLU A 150 13.31 -0.78 1.65
N ASN A 151 13.52 -1.07 2.92
CA ASN A 151 14.84 -1.41 3.43
C ASN A 151 15.19 -2.85 3.02
N PRO A 152 16.12 -3.09 2.09
CA PRO A 152 16.47 -4.42 1.64
C PRO A 152 17.14 -5.26 2.75
N GLU A 153 17.73 -4.59 3.74
CA GLU A 153 18.40 -5.21 4.87
C GLU A 153 17.46 -5.46 6.06
N PHE A 154 16.14 -5.19 5.90
CA PHE A 154 15.17 -5.29 6.99
C PHE A 154 15.21 -6.66 7.68
N ILE A 155 15.07 -7.73 6.91
CA ILE A 155 15.05 -9.10 7.46
C ILE A 155 16.39 -9.46 8.10
N GLN A 156 17.51 -9.12 7.45
CA GLN A 156 18.84 -9.38 8.02
C GLN A 156 19.03 -8.64 9.34
N SER A 157 18.67 -7.37 9.40
CA SER A 157 18.78 -6.56 10.63
C SER A 157 17.88 -7.08 11.76
N VAL A 158 16.72 -7.66 11.42
CA VAL A 158 15.88 -8.31 12.42
C VAL A 158 16.50 -9.64 12.88
N ASP A 159 17.04 -10.46 11.96
CA ASP A 159 17.75 -11.72 12.30
C ASP A 159 18.94 -11.48 13.23
N GLU A 160 19.70 -10.40 13.02
CA GLU A 160 20.85 -10.02 13.84
C GLU A 160 20.46 -9.61 15.26
N LYS A 161 19.32 -8.92 15.41
CA LYS A 161 18.85 -8.40 16.71
C LYS A 161 17.91 -9.36 17.43
N LEU A 162 17.09 -10.10 16.69
CA LEU A 162 16.05 -10.99 17.18
C LEU A 162 16.08 -12.28 16.36
N GLY A 163 16.46 -13.40 16.95
CA GLY A 163 16.46 -14.68 16.26
C GLY A 163 15.06 -15.11 15.76
N LYS A 164 15.01 -16.05 14.82
CA LYS A 164 13.75 -16.50 14.16
C LYS A 164 12.71 -17.13 15.08
N ASP A 165 13.11 -17.66 16.21
CA ASP A 165 12.23 -18.23 17.22
C ASP A 165 11.76 -17.19 18.25
N ALA A 166 12.23 -15.94 18.14
CA ALA A 166 11.79 -14.86 19.03
C ALA A 166 10.29 -14.61 18.94
N LYS A 167 9.73 -14.22 20.06
CA LYS A 167 8.34 -13.78 20.17
C LYS A 167 8.31 -12.27 19.90
N ILE A 168 7.70 -11.86 18.82
CA ILE A 168 7.79 -10.48 18.31
C ILE A 168 6.40 -9.84 18.24
N ILE A 169 6.25 -8.63 18.76
CA ILE A 169 5.10 -7.77 18.55
C ILE A 169 5.56 -6.64 17.64
N VAL A 170 5.07 -6.61 16.40
CA VAL A 170 5.44 -5.59 15.42
C VAL A 170 4.60 -4.34 15.61
N ALA A 171 5.25 -3.21 15.79
CA ALA A 171 4.64 -1.92 16.04
C ALA A 171 5.04 -0.87 15.01
N CYS A 172 4.11 0.03 14.66
CA CYS A 172 4.36 1.27 13.95
C CYS A 172 3.49 2.39 14.53
N SER A 173 3.51 3.60 13.98
CA SER A 173 2.75 4.73 14.54
C SER A 173 1.25 4.44 14.68
N THR A 174 0.57 3.95 13.62
CA THR A 174 -0.90 3.82 13.57
C THR A 174 -1.44 2.40 13.70
N GLY A 175 -0.60 1.37 13.59
CA GLY A 175 -0.97 -0.04 13.70
C GLY A 175 -1.72 -0.62 12.49
N GLY A 176 -2.75 0.02 12.00
CA GLY A 176 -3.65 -0.57 11.00
C GLY A 176 -4.58 -1.62 11.62
N THR A 177 -5.25 -2.43 10.80
CA THR A 177 -6.09 -3.53 11.30
C THR A 177 -6.27 -4.64 10.27
N LEU A 178 -6.21 -5.89 10.75
CA LEU A 178 -6.56 -7.08 9.96
C LEU A 178 -8.07 -7.33 9.92
N LYS A 179 -8.82 -6.78 10.89
CA LYS A 179 -10.26 -6.99 11.02
C LYS A 179 -10.99 -6.14 9.96
N PRO A 180 -11.97 -6.72 9.24
CA PRO A 180 -12.84 -5.93 8.41
C PRO A 180 -13.62 -4.91 9.21
N THR A 181 -13.74 -3.71 8.69
CA THR A 181 -14.58 -2.64 9.23
C THR A 181 -15.52 -2.13 8.16
N GLN A 182 -16.56 -1.36 8.54
CA GLN A 182 -17.51 -0.80 7.60
C GLN A 182 -16.82 0.04 6.51
N ASN A 183 -15.78 0.79 6.86
CA ASN A 183 -15.03 1.65 5.94
C ASN A 183 -13.89 0.92 5.22
N PHE A 184 -13.42 -0.21 5.77
CA PHE A 184 -12.32 -1.00 5.24
C PHE A 184 -12.68 -2.48 5.26
N PRO A 185 -13.41 -2.99 4.25
CA PRO A 185 -13.86 -4.38 4.20
C PRO A 185 -12.70 -5.39 4.19
N ASP A 186 -11.55 -5.00 3.66
CA ASP A 186 -10.34 -5.81 3.66
C ASP A 186 -9.36 -5.45 4.81
N GLY A 187 -9.84 -4.72 5.85
CA GLY A 187 -8.95 -4.17 6.86
C GLY A 187 -8.13 -2.98 6.34
N LYS A 188 -7.22 -2.46 7.16
CA LYS A 188 -6.37 -1.29 6.82
C LYS A 188 -4.90 -1.65 6.91
N GLN A 189 -4.20 -1.55 5.79
CA GLN A 189 -2.76 -1.78 5.71
C GLN A 189 -1.98 -0.75 6.55
N SER A 190 -0.86 -1.20 7.12
CA SER A 190 0.07 -0.36 7.86
C SER A 190 1.51 -0.85 7.70
N ARG A 191 2.49 -0.03 8.12
CA ARG A 191 3.92 -0.39 8.11
C ARG A 191 4.18 -1.65 8.95
N SER A 192 3.57 -1.77 10.13
CA SER A 192 3.71 -2.95 11.00
C SER A 192 3.11 -4.22 10.39
N LEU A 193 2.00 -4.12 9.67
CA LEU A 193 1.40 -5.28 9.00
C LEU A 193 2.22 -5.72 7.78
N ILE A 194 2.84 -4.78 7.04
CA ILE A 194 3.78 -5.13 5.97
C ILE A 194 5.01 -5.82 6.56
N ALA A 195 5.57 -5.29 7.63
CA ALA A 195 6.69 -5.90 8.32
C ALA A 195 6.36 -7.30 8.86
N ALA A 196 5.20 -7.47 9.49
CA ALA A 196 4.73 -8.77 9.95
C ALA A 196 4.61 -9.77 8.79
N TYR A 197 4.12 -9.33 7.63
CA TYR A 197 4.05 -10.15 6.42
C TYR A 197 5.44 -10.60 5.97
N LEU A 198 6.42 -9.69 5.89
CA LEU A 198 7.79 -10.03 5.51
C LEU A 198 8.42 -11.02 6.50
N LEU A 199 8.23 -10.83 7.80
CA LEU A 199 8.74 -11.72 8.83
C LEU A 199 8.17 -13.14 8.68
N VAL A 200 6.85 -13.25 8.49
CA VAL A 200 6.17 -14.53 8.33
C VAL A 200 6.63 -15.26 7.07
N LEU A 201 6.85 -14.56 5.95
CA LEU A 201 7.42 -15.13 4.73
C LEU A 201 8.84 -15.67 4.94
N ASN A 202 9.61 -15.03 5.83
CA ASN A 202 10.98 -15.42 6.15
C ASN A 202 11.09 -16.43 7.31
N GLY A 203 9.96 -17.03 7.70
CA GLY A 203 9.92 -18.18 8.61
C GLY A 203 9.80 -17.84 10.09
N TYR A 204 9.56 -16.60 10.47
CA TYR A 204 9.22 -16.24 11.84
C TYR A 204 7.86 -16.82 12.23
N LYS A 205 7.80 -17.52 13.36
CA LYS A 205 6.57 -18.26 13.79
C LYS A 205 5.73 -17.50 14.80
N ASN A 206 6.35 -16.68 15.64
CA ASN A 206 5.73 -16.04 16.78
C ASN A 206 5.61 -14.53 16.54
N VAL A 207 4.90 -14.16 15.47
CA VAL A 207 4.71 -12.75 15.07
C VAL A 207 3.32 -12.30 15.45
N PHE A 208 3.26 -11.26 16.28
CA PHE A 208 2.03 -10.55 16.67
C PHE A 208 2.08 -9.13 16.11
N HIS A 209 0.93 -8.51 16.01
CA HIS A 209 0.76 -7.15 15.51
C HIS A 209 0.16 -6.27 16.61
N LEU A 210 0.72 -5.08 16.81
CA LEU A 210 0.19 -4.09 17.75
C LEU A 210 -0.98 -3.33 17.10
N ASP A 211 -2.20 -3.63 17.53
CA ASP A 211 -3.41 -2.93 17.10
C ASP A 211 -3.45 -1.53 17.71
N GLY A 212 -3.84 -0.51 16.89
CA GLY A 212 -3.80 0.89 17.31
C GLY A 212 -2.41 1.53 17.31
N GLY A 213 -1.33 0.73 17.22
CA GLY A 213 0.04 1.20 17.10
C GLY A 213 0.55 1.98 18.30
N LEU A 214 1.73 2.59 18.13
CA LEU A 214 2.38 3.36 19.20
C LEU A 214 1.66 4.67 19.52
N TYR A 215 0.86 5.20 18.59
CA TYR A 215 0.00 6.34 18.92
C TYR A 215 -0.95 6.00 20.06
N THR A 216 -1.59 4.84 20.03
CA THR A 216 -2.48 4.40 21.12
C THR A 216 -1.70 4.09 22.39
N TRP A 217 -0.50 3.50 22.27
CA TRP A 217 0.41 3.24 23.39
C TRP A 217 0.70 4.51 24.20
N PHE A 218 1.14 5.57 23.51
CA PHE A 218 1.47 6.85 24.15
C PHE A 218 0.22 7.58 24.65
N LYS A 219 -0.89 7.53 23.89
CA LYS A 219 -2.16 8.15 24.30
C LYS A 219 -2.73 7.55 25.59
N GLU A 220 -2.52 6.27 25.84
CA GLU A 220 -2.95 5.59 27.06
C GLU A 220 -1.95 5.79 28.23
N GLY A 221 -0.89 6.54 28.03
CA GLY A 221 0.11 6.83 29.06
C GLY A 221 0.91 5.61 29.48
N LEU A 222 1.10 4.62 28.58
CA LEU A 222 1.92 3.45 28.87
C LEU A 222 3.39 3.83 28.92
N PRO A 223 4.25 3.04 29.63
CA PRO A 223 5.67 3.35 29.78
C PRO A 223 6.35 3.64 28.45
N ALA A 224 7.07 4.74 28.39
CA ALA A 224 7.88 5.15 27.25
C ALA A 224 9.27 5.58 27.71
N VAL A 225 10.24 5.39 26.85
CA VAL A 225 11.56 5.99 26.95
C VAL A 225 11.58 7.13 25.94
N GLU A 226 11.83 8.33 26.43
CA GLU A 226 12.05 9.52 25.59
C GLU A 226 13.54 9.62 25.31
N GLY A 227 13.90 9.99 24.08
CA GLY A 227 15.29 10.18 23.72
C GLY A 227 15.89 11.33 24.50
N GLU A 228 17.09 11.15 25.00
CA GLU A 228 17.89 12.26 25.50
C GLU A 228 18.25 13.15 24.29
N GLU A 229 17.97 14.46 24.40
CA GLU A 229 18.38 15.49 23.44
C GLU A 229 19.90 15.60 23.34
#